data_f7a4a7eae4c4f32365dc3370bba0ab10
#
_entry.id   f7a4a7eae4c4f32365dc3370bba0ab10
#
_cell.length_a   1.000
_cell.length_b   1.000
_cell.length_c   1.000
_cell.angle_alpha   90.00
_cell.angle_beta   90.00
_cell.angle_gamma   90.00
#
_symmetry.space_group_name_H-M   'P 1'
#
loop_
_entity.id
_entity.type
_entity.pdbx_description
1 polymer ?
#
loop_
_entity_poly.entity_id
_entity_poly.type
_entity_poly.pdbx_seq_one_letter_code
_entity_poly.pdbx_strand_id
1 'polypeptide(L)'
;YLVDLTGDLTAAPRVVWPRREGVEYSLEHAVVDGEDRLYILHNDDALDFELVSVDASDPQGERRVVLPHEAGRRLLGMDAFRDFATVEYRREGLERVGMLDYATDEVEDIRFDEPLYSAGVSGNPEWHSPFLRLGYTSFVTPGTVYELDLSSRELVLRKQVAVLGGYDPHEYGQERAWATASDGTRVPISLV
;
A
#
# COMPACT_ATOMS: atom_id res chain seq x y z
N TYR A 1 -4.38 13.24 15.19
CA TYR A 1 -5.55 13.55 16.02
C TYR A 1 -6.78 12.83 15.49
N LEU A 2 -7.66 12.40 16.39
CA LEU A 2 -8.95 11.77 16.09
C LEU A 2 -10.08 12.68 16.55
N VAL A 3 -11.10 12.86 15.71
CA VAL A 3 -12.34 13.57 16.02
C VAL A 3 -13.51 12.63 15.73
N ASP A 4 -14.37 12.44 16.71
CA ASP A 4 -15.61 11.70 16.51
C ASP A 4 -16.65 12.66 15.89
N LEU A 5 -17.04 12.39 14.64
CA LEU A 5 -18.01 13.19 13.91
C LEU A 5 -19.48 12.83 14.23
N THR A 6 -19.70 11.78 15.00
CA THR A 6 -21.05 11.31 15.42
C THR A 6 -21.44 11.87 16.78
N GLY A 7 -20.47 12.37 17.55
CA GLY A 7 -20.62 12.89 18.91
C GLY A 7 -20.65 14.43 19.00
N ASP A 8 -20.11 14.95 20.09
CA ASP A 8 -19.95 16.38 20.30
C ASP A 8 -18.83 16.96 19.44
N LEU A 9 -19.17 17.64 18.35
CA LEU A 9 -18.22 18.28 17.43
C LEU A 9 -17.41 19.43 18.05
N THR A 10 -17.76 19.86 19.29
CA THR A 10 -16.97 20.88 20.04
C THR A 10 -15.93 20.22 20.95
N ALA A 11 -15.94 18.90 21.08
CA ALA A 11 -14.95 18.17 21.86
C ALA A 11 -13.55 18.35 21.30
N ALA A 12 -12.55 18.44 22.19
CA ALA A 12 -11.16 18.55 21.78
C ALA A 12 -10.71 17.30 21.02
N PRO A 13 -9.96 17.45 19.91
CA PRO A 13 -9.39 16.30 19.22
C PRO A 13 -8.51 15.43 20.13
N ARG A 14 -8.69 14.12 20.07
CA ARG A 14 -7.88 13.17 20.84
C ARG A 14 -6.53 12.92 20.14
N VAL A 15 -5.46 12.85 20.91
CA VAL A 15 -4.15 12.44 20.41
C VAL A 15 -4.12 10.93 20.29
N VAL A 16 -3.86 10.39 19.11
CA VAL A 16 -3.69 8.94 18.88
C VAL A 16 -2.29 8.52 19.27
N TRP A 17 -1.29 9.27 18.79
CA TRP A 17 0.11 9.04 19.12
C TRP A 17 0.80 10.38 19.37
N PRO A 18 1.43 10.59 20.54
CA PRO A 18 2.17 11.80 20.81
C PRO A 18 3.35 11.96 19.84
N ARG A 19 3.64 13.19 19.44
CA ARG A 19 4.81 13.48 18.63
C ARG A 19 6.09 13.08 19.35
N ARG A 20 6.98 12.41 18.60
CA ARG A 20 8.35 12.08 19.01
C ARG A 20 9.29 12.34 17.83
N GLU A 21 10.46 12.93 18.09
CA GLU A 21 11.47 13.18 17.07
C GLU A 21 11.90 11.86 16.41
N GLY A 22 12.01 11.86 15.08
CA GLY A 22 12.39 10.68 14.30
C GLY A 22 11.28 9.67 14.07
N VAL A 23 10.10 9.84 14.69
CA VAL A 23 8.94 8.94 14.47
C VAL A 23 7.96 9.55 13.50
N GLU A 24 7.75 8.81 12.42
CA GLU A 24 6.72 9.07 11.41
C GLU A 24 5.59 8.07 11.58
N TYR A 25 4.35 8.50 11.37
CA TYR A 25 3.21 7.59 11.30
C TYR A 25 2.07 8.16 10.46
N SER A 26 1.31 7.26 9.85
CA SER A 26 0.01 7.53 9.23
C SER A 26 -1.09 6.71 9.90
N LEU A 27 -2.34 7.10 9.68
CA LEU A 27 -3.52 6.51 10.29
C LEU A 27 -4.55 6.22 9.23
N GLU A 28 -5.14 5.02 9.33
CA GLU A 28 -6.35 4.64 8.62
C GLU A 28 -7.40 4.15 9.61
N HIS A 29 -8.69 4.32 9.28
CA HIS A 29 -9.81 3.85 10.06
C HIS A 29 -10.55 2.76 9.29
N ALA A 30 -10.86 1.66 9.96
CA ALA A 30 -11.71 0.60 9.42
C ALA A 30 -12.73 0.13 10.45
N VAL A 31 -13.84 -0.40 9.96
CA VAL A 31 -14.81 -1.14 10.79
C VAL A 31 -14.64 -2.62 10.49
N VAL A 32 -14.10 -3.36 11.45
CA VAL A 32 -13.81 -4.80 11.32
C VAL A 32 -14.68 -5.55 12.34
N ASP A 33 -15.52 -6.47 11.86
CA ASP A 33 -16.46 -7.23 12.69
C ASP A 33 -17.39 -6.35 13.56
N GLY A 34 -17.70 -5.15 13.05
CA GLY A 34 -18.55 -4.18 13.76
C GLY A 34 -17.82 -3.33 14.80
N GLU A 35 -16.52 -3.47 14.92
CA GLU A 35 -15.67 -2.67 15.80
C GLU A 35 -14.87 -1.63 15.04
N ASP A 36 -14.85 -0.40 15.55
CA ASP A 36 -14.03 0.69 15.01
C ASP A 36 -12.57 0.49 15.39
N ARG A 37 -11.69 0.34 14.38
CA ARG A 37 -10.25 0.15 14.55
C ARG A 37 -9.46 1.23 13.86
N LEU A 38 -8.38 1.67 14.50
CA LEU A 38 -7.34 2.49 13.86
C LEU A 38 -6.17 1.60 13.49
N TYR A 39 -5.77 1.69 12.24
CA TYR A 39 -4.53 1.11 11.73
C TYR A 39 -3.47 2.19 11.70
N ILE A 40 -2.31 1.90 12.25
CA ILE A 40 -1.21 2.85 12.41
C ILE A 40 0.02 2.26 11.73
N LEU A 41 0.41 2.86 10.62
CA LEU A 41 1.67 2.57 9.94
C LEU A 41 2.74 3.48 10.53
N HIS A 42 3.82 2.92 11.12
CA HIS A 42 4.83 3.71 11.83
C HIS A 42 6.25 3.16 11.66
N ASN A 43 7.25 4.01 11.92
CA ASN A 43 8.67 3.66 11.90
C ASN A 43 9.31 3.61 13.29
N ASP A 44 8.55 3.59 14.37
CA ASP A 44 9.06 3.54 15.73
C ASP A 44 9.74 2.20 16.00
N ASP A 45 11.07 2.19 16.18
CA ASP A 45 11.93 1.01 16.22
C ASP A 45 11.77 0.04 15.04
N ALA A 46 11.21 0.54 13.92
CA ALA A 46 10.86 -0.21 12.71
C ALA A 46 11.29 0.58 11.45
N LEU A 47 12.58 0.48 11.06
CA LEU A 47 13.17 1.29 9.97
C LEU A 47 12.37 1.20 8.65
N ASP A 48 11.89 0.00 8.30
CA ASP A 48 11.09 -0.27 7.11
C ASP A 48 9.58 -0.23 7.39
N PHE A 49 9.18 0.39 8.50
CA PHE A 49 7.83 0.51 9.02
C PHE A 49 7.19 -0.80 9.51
N GLU A 50 6.22 -0.66 10.37
CA GLU A 50 5.36 -1.70 10.93
C GLU A 50 3.91 -1.21 10.89
N LEU A 51 2.96 -2.11 10.69
CA LEU A 51 1.54 -1.82 10.78
C LEU A 51 0.98 -2.43 12.05
N VAL A 52 0.38 -1.59 12.89
CA VAL A 52 -0.34 -2.03 14.10
C VAL A 52 -1.79 -1.60 14.05
N SER A 53 -2.66 -2.25 14.82
CA SER A 53 -4.04 -1.82 15.02
C SER A 53 -4.33 -1.55 16.48
N VAL A 54 -5.28 -0.66 16.77
CA VAL A 54 -5.76 -0.31 18.11
C VAL A 54 -7.26 -0.02 18.04
N ASP A 55 -7.96 -0.20 19.16
CA ASP A 55 -9.35 0.20 19.30
C ASP A 55 -9.50 1.73 19.16
N ALA A 56 -10.40 2.19 18.28
CA ALA A 56 -10.62 3.61 18.08
C ALA A 56 -11.24 4.32 19.32
N SER A 57 -11.88 3.58 20.21
CA SER A 57 -12.39 4.11 21.47
C SER A 57 -11.26 4.39 22.48
N ASP A 58 -10.16 3.63 22.43
CA ASP A 58 -8.94 3.82 23.23
C ASP A 58 -7.69 3.87 22.34
N PRO A 59 -7.46 4.97 21.62
CA PRO A 59 -6.38 5.06 20.62
C PRO A 59 -4.96 5.06 21.22
N GLN A 60 -4.82 5.13 22.54
CA GLN A 60 -3.54 4.99 23.26
C GLN A 60 -3.42 3.65 24.01
N GLY A 61 -4.41 2.78 23.87
CA GLY A 61 -4.45 1.46 24.47
C GLY A 61 -3.46 0.47 23.87
N GLU A 62 -3.72 -0.82 24.13
CA GLU A 62 -2.88 -1.90 23.64
C GLU A 62 -2.93 -1.98 22.11
N ARG A 63 -1.76 -2.05 21.48
CA ARG A 63 -1.60 -2.18 20.02
C ARG A 63 -1.32 -3.62 19.66
N ARG A 64 -2.06 -4.11 18.67
CA ARG A 64 -1.85 -5.42 18.07
C ARG A 64 -1.03 -5.25 16.80
N VAL A 65 0.07 -5.98 16.67
CA VAL A 65 0.85 -6.04 15.42
C VAL A 65 0.03 -6.77 14.36
N VAL A 66 -0.14 -6.10 13.22
CA VAL A 66 -0.82 -6.62 12.02
C VAL A 66 0.22 -7.09 10.99
N LEU A 67 1.12 -6.19 10.60
CA LEU A 67 2.26 -6.53 9.75
C LEU A 67 3.54 -6.12 10.48
N PRO A 68 4.34 -7.09 10.95
CA PRO A 68 5.58 -6.78 11.65
C PRO A 68 6.61 -6.16 10.71
N HIS A 69 7.53 -5.39 11.30
CA HIS A 69 8.70 -4.90 10.59
C HIS A 69 9.47 -6.06 9.94
N GLU A 70 9.78 -5.90 8.66
CA GLU A 70 10.58 -6.84 7.87
C GLU A 70 11.67 -6.06 7.13
N ALA A 71 12.94 -6.32 7.47
CA ALA A 71 14.06 -5.64 6.81
C ALA A 71 14.03 -5.89 5.29
N GLY A 72 14.10 -4.82 4.50
CA GLY A 72 14.03 -4.87 3.03
C GLY A 72 12.62 -4.92 2.45
N ARG A 73 11.57 -4.91 3.29
CA ARG A 73 10.19 -4.65 2.88
C ARG A 73 9.69 -3.37 3.52
N ARG A 74 9.93 -2.24 2.87
CA ARG A 74 9.48 -0.94 3.38
C ARG A 74 8.00 -0.75 3.09
N LEU A 75 7.18 -0.69 4.12
CA LEU A 75 5.77 -0.30 4.00
C LEU A 75 5.70 1.20 3.66
N LEU A 76 4.82 1.57 2.72
CA LEU A 76 4.70 2.92 2.18
C LEU A 76 3.35 3.56 2.51
N GLY A 77 2.29 2.77 2.54
CA GLY A 77 0.93 3.23 2.76
C GLY A 77 -0.06 2.10 2.97
N MET A 78 -1.22 2.47 3.45
CA MET A 78 -2.38 1.61 3.59
C MET A 78 -3.62 2.46 3.28
N ASP A 79 -4.58 1.89 2.55
CA ASP A 79 -5.93 2.42 2.41
C ASP A 79 -6.93 1.39 2.89
N ALA A 80 -7.85 1.79 3.77
CA ALA A 80 -8.86 0.91 4.34
C ALA A 80 -10.15 0.93 3.51
N PHE A 81 -10.71 -0.27 3.26
CA PHE A 81 -12.01 -0.49 2.64
C PHE A 81 -12.88 -1.36 3.56
N ARG A 82 -14.16 -1.54 3.19
CA ARG A 82 -15.11 -2.26 4.05
C ARG A 82 -14.66 -3.69 4.39
N ASP A 83 -14.15 -4.43 3.40
CA ASP A 83 -13.93 -5.88 3.53
C ASP A 83 -12.43 -6.25 3.50
N PHE A 84 -11.55 -5.29 3.24
CA PHE A 84 -10.10 -5.46 3.14
C PHE A 84 -9.39 -4.12 3.25
N ALA A 85 -8.06 -4.14 3.34
CA ALA A 85 -7.23 -2.96 3.10
C ALA A 85 -6.26 -3.21 1.95
N THR A 86 -5.77 -2.14 1.33
CA THR A 86 -4.57 -2.22 0.49
C THR A 86 -3.35 -1.85 1.29
N VAL A 87 -2.23 -2.49 1.00
CA VAL A 87 -0.92 -2.15 1.55
C VAL A 87 0.05 -1.93 0.40
N GLU A 88 0.61 -0.73 0.34
CA GLU A 88 1.67 -0.40 -0.59
C GLU A 88 3.02 -0.58 0.09
N TYR A 89 3.96 -1.23 -0.58
CA TYR A 89 5.28 -1.46 -0.04
C TYR A 89 6.36 -1.53 -1.13
N ARG A 90 7.61 -1.37 -0.72
CA ARG A 90 8.77 -1.55 -1.61
C ARG A 90 9.60 -2.73 -1.15
N ARG A 91 9.88 -3.64 -2.09
CA ARG A 91 10.79 -4.77 -1.88
C ARG A 91 11.76 -4.85 -3.06
N GLU A 92 13.05 -4.99 -2.77
CA GLU A 92 14.10 -5.04 -3.78
C GLU A 92 14.09 -3.85 -4.78
N GLY A 93 13.67 -2.66 -4.29
CA GLY A 93 13.57 -1.45 -5.11
C GLY A 93 12.37 -1.39 -6.04
N LEU A 94 11.43 -2.34 -5.98
CA LEU A 94 10.18 -2.34 -6.76
C LEU A 94 8.98 -2.12 -5.85
N GLU A 95 8.08 -1.25 -6.30
CA GLU A 95 6.81 -1.00 -5.63
C GLU A 95 5.83 -2.15 -5.87
N ARG A 96 5.07 -2.47 -4.84
CA ARG A 96 4.06 -3.54 -4.83
C ARG A 96 2.81 -3.03 -4.14
N VAL A 97 1.69 -3.58 -4.54
CA VAL A 97 0.40 -3.41 -3.89
C VAL A 97 -0.11 -4.78 -3.49
N GLY A 98 -0.45 -4.94 -2.23
CA GLY A 98 -1.11 -6.14 -1.72
C GLY A 98 -2.47 -5.82 -1.14
N MET A 99 -3.31 -6.83 -1.03
CA MET A 99 -4.61 -6.77 -0.33
C MET A 99 -4.45 -7.47 1.01
N LEU A 100 -4.70 -6.73 2.09
CA LEU A 100 -4.69 -7.23 3.46
C LEU A 100 -6.09 -7.74 3.83
N ASP A 101 -6.17 -8.98 4.20
CA ASP A 101 -7.37 -9.58 4.79
C ASP A 101 -7.42 -9.26 6.29
N TYR A 102 -8.52 -8.66 6.76
CA TYR A 102 -8.67 -8.24 8.15
C TYR A 102 -8.80 -9.40 9.15
N ALA A 103 -9.24 -10.58 8.69
CA ALA A 103 -9.45 -11.73 9.56
C ALA A 103 -8.16 -12.53 9.80
N THR A 104 -7.26 -12.55 8.79
CA THR A 104 -6.05 -13.38 8.83
C THR A 104 -4.76 -12.59 8.97
N ASP A 105 -4.80 -11.26 8.75
CA ASP A 105 -3.65 -10.38 8.60
C ASP A 105 -2.70 -10.80 7.43
N GLU A 106 -3.18 -11.65 6.53
CA GLU A 106 -2.40 -12.05 5.35
C GLU A 106 -2.51 -10.98 4.25
N VAL A 107 -1.39 -10.78 3.55
CA VAL A 107 -1.31 -9.87 2.40
C VAL A 107 -1.13 -10.69 1.13
N GLU A 108 -2.09 -10.60 0.22
CA GLU A 108 -2.02 -11.18 -1.11
C GLU A 108 -1.59 -10.10 -2.12
N ASP A 109 -0.45 -10.31 -2.80
CA ASP A 109 0.05 -9.38 -3.80
C ASP A 109 -0.84 -9.33 -5.05
N ILE A 110 -1.15 -8.11 -5.51
CA ILE A 110 -1.73 -7.89 -6.83
C ILE A 110 -0.61 -8.03 -7.86
N ARG A 111 -0.72 -9.03 -8.74
CA ARG A 111 0.32 -9.40 -9.70
C ARG A 111 0.05 -8.80 -11.07
N PHE A 112 1.13 -8.37 -11.71
CA PHE A 112 1.15 -7.93 -13.10
C PHE A 112 2.14 -8.80 -13.89
N ASP A 113 1.93 -8.91 -15.20
CA ASP A 113 2.70 -9.82 -16.05
C ASP A 113 4.15 -9.37 -16.26
N GLU A 114 4.41 -8.06 -16.21
CA GLU A 114 5.75 -7.53 -16.43
C GLU A 114 6.64 -7.65 -15.18
N PRO A 115 7.93 -7.94 -15.31
CA PRO A 115 8.83 -8.11 -14.17
C PRO A 115 9.21 -6.80 -13.48
N LEU A 116 9.27 -5.69 -14.24
CA LEU A 116 9.72 -4.38 -13.77
C LEU A 116 8.64 -3.34 -13.99
N TYR A 117 7.87 -3.07 -12.95
CA TYR A 117 6.79 -2.10 -12.98
C TYR A 117 6.72 -1.28 -11.70
N SER A 118 5.98 -0.20 -11.75
CA SER A 118 5.48 0.55 -10.60
C SER A 118 3.96 0.49 -10.63
N ALA A 119 3.36 0.10 -9.53
CA ALA A 119 1.92 0.09 -9.36
C ALA A 119 1.55 0.65 -8.00
N GLY A 120 0.41 1.33 -7.94
CA GLY A 120 -0.11 1.92 -6.71
C GLY A 120 -1.63 2.03 -6.74
N VAL A 121 -2.23 2.24 -5.59
CA VAL A 121 -3.67 2.50 -5.46
C VAL A 121 -3.99 3.88 -6.03
N SER A 122 -5.10 4.00 -6.76
CA SER A 122 -5.46 5.23 -7.44
C SER A 122 -6.96 5.51 -7.38
N GLY A 123 -7.33 6.64 -6.79
CA GLY A 123 -8.67 7.21 -6.90
C GLY A 123 -9.83 6.26 -6.54
N ASN A 124 -9.82 5.70 -5.33
CA ASN A 124 -10.88 4.82 -4.80
C ASN A 124 -11.63 5.50 -3.64
N PRO A 125 -12.53 6.47 -3.90
CA PRO A 125 -13.19 7.22 -2.84
C PRO A 125 -14.30 6.43 -2.12
N GLU A 126 -14.74 5.32 -2.70
CA GLU A 126 -15.86 4.53 -2.19
C GLU A 126 -15.37 3.53 -1.14
N TRP A 127 -15.93 3.59 0.07
CA TRP A 127 -15.69 2.63 1.15
C TRP A 127 -15.99 1.17 0.75
N HIS A 128 -17.00 0.99 -0.11
CA HIS A 128 -17.36 -0.30 -0.69
C HIS A 128 -17.53 -0.17 -2.19
N SER A 129 -16.70 -0.87 -2.95
CA SER A 129 -16.73 -0.94 -4.41
C SER A 129 -16.50 -2.39 -4.83
N PRO A 130 -17.10 -2.86 -5.93
CA PRO A 130 -16.77 -4.16 -6.50
C PRO A 130 -15.41 -4.17 -7.23
N PHE A 131 -14.79 -3.01 -7.40
CA PHE A 131 -13.51 -2.84 -8.09
C PHE A 131 -12.54 -2.03 -7.26
N LEU A 132 -11.25 -2.37 -7.39
CA LEU A 132 -10.14 -1.57 -6.91
C LEU A 132 -9.41 -0.95 -8.11
N ARG A 133 -9.33 0.38 -8.14
CA ARG A 133 -8.60 1.09 -9.20
C ARG A 133 -7.12 1.22 -8.87
N LEU A 134 -6.30 0.90 -9.87
CA LEU A 134 -4.84 0.88 -9.76
C LEU A 134 -4.21 1.72 -10.86
N GLY A 135 -3.20 2.51 -10.51
CA GLY A 135 -2.26 3.09 -11.44
C GLY A 135 -1.12 2.11 -11.73
N TYR A 136 -0.67 2.07 -12.96
CA TYR A 136 0.40 1.17 -13.40
C TYR A 136 1.28 1.84 -14.45
N THR A 137 2.56 1.57 -14.40
CA THR A 137 3.51 1.91 -15.46
C THR A 137 4.72 0.98 -15.42
N SER A 138 5.36 0.79 -16.56
CA SER A 138 6.64 0.08 -16.64
C SER A 138 7.60 0.81 -17.61
N PHE A 139 8.75 0.22 -17.88
CA PHE A 139 9.66 0.75 -18.90
C PHE A 139 9.10 0.60 -20.32
N VAL A 140 8.21 -0.38 -20.53
CA VAL A 140 7.63 -0.69 -21.83
C VAL A 140 6.12 -0.47 -21.88
N THR A 141 5.48 -0.20 -20.77
CA THR A 141 4.04 0.11 -20.71
C THR A 141 3.83 1.53 -20.19
N PRO A 142 3.24 2.43 -21.00
CA PRO A 142 2.96 3.80 -20.58
C PRO A 142 1.93 3.81 -19.46
N GLY A 143 1.78 4.96 -18.81
CA GLY A 143 0.86 5.15 -17.69
C GLY A 143 -0.52 4.55 -18.00
N THR A 144 -0.95 3.61 -17.18
CA THR A 144 -2.13 2.77 -17.38
C THR A 144 -2.99 2.79 -16.14
N VAL A 145 -4.30 2.76 -16.30
CA VAL A 145 -5.27 2.58 -15.23
C VAL A 145 -5.93 1.22 -15.42
N TYR A 146 -5.82 0.39 -14.38
CA TYR A 146 -6.54 -0.87 -14.26
C TYR A 146 -7.65 -0.76 -13.22
N GLU A 147 -8.66 -1.58 -13.34
CA GLU A 147 -9.58 -1.96 -12.27
C GLU A 147 -9.46 -3.45 -12.01
N LEU A 148 -9.12 -3.81 -10.79
CA LEU A 148 -9.17 -5.18 -10.30
C LEU A 148 -10.61 -5.49 -9.91
N ASP A 149 -11.24 -6.45 -10.56
CA ASP A 149 -12.51 -7.00 -10.12
C ASP A 149 -12.28 -7.83 -8.85
N LEU A 150 -12.90 -7.43 -7.74
CA LEU A 150 -12.66 -8.04 -6.44
C LEU A 150 -13.23 -9.46 -6.32
N SER A 151 -14.19 -9.83 -7.18
CA SER A 151 -14.80 -11.16 -7.19
C SER A 151 -14.03 -12.17 -8.03
N SER A 152 -13.60 -11.78 -9.24
CA SER A 152 -12.87 -12.65 -10.17
C SER A 152 -11.35 -12.56 -10.03
N ARG A 153 -10.85 -11.50 -9.38
CA ARG A 153 -9.43 -11.15 -9.30
C ARG A 153 -8.79 -10.81 -10.66
N GLU A 154 -9.59 -10.48 -11.65
CA GLU A 154 -9.11 -10.09 -12.98
C GLU A 154 -8.81 -8.59 -13.05
N LEU A 155 -7.69 -8.25 -13.67
CA LEU A 155 -7.31 -6.88 -14.00
C LEU A 155 -7.94 -6.45 -15.32
N VAL A 156 -8.79 -5.42 -15.29
CA VAL A 156 -9.46 -4.87 -16.47
C VAL A 156 -8.79 -3.55 -16.84
N LEU A 157 -8.22 -3.48 -18.06
CA LEU A 157 -7.66 -2.24 -18.60
C LEU A 157 -8.78 -1.20 -18.80
N ARG A 158 -8.64 -0.03 -18.19
CA ARG A 158 -9.59 1.08 -18.32
C ARG A 158 -9.06 2.21 -19.20
N LYS A 159 -7.80 2.55 -19.01
CA LYS A 159 -7.15 3.62 -19.76
C LYS A 159 -5.66 3.38 -19.87
N GLN A 160 -5.10 3.71 -21.03
CA GLN A 160 -3.66 3.74 -21.23
C GLN A 160 -3.30 5.02 -21.98
N VAL A 161 -2.19 5.65 -21.59
CA VAL A 161 -1.67 6.83 -22.25
C VAL A 161 -1.15 6.43 -23.65
N ALA A 162 -1.59 7.16 -24.69
CA ALA A 162 -1.12 6.92 -26.04
C ALA A 162 0.31 7.42 -26.23
N VAL A 163 1.16 6.61 -26.84
CA VAL A 163 2.51 7.00 -27.25
C VAL A 163 2.43 7.59 -28.67
N LEU A 164 2.77 8.87 -28.79
CA LEU A 164 2.72 9.58 -30.07
C LEU A 164 3.89 9.11 -30.98
N GLY A 165 3.61 8.92 -32.26
CA GLY A 165 4.60 8.49 -33.25
C GLY A 165 4.67 6.98 -33.49
N GLY A 166 3.90 6.22 -32.73
CA GLY A 166 3.91 4.75 -32.80
C GLY A 166 4.96 4.13 -31.90
N TYR A 167 4.63 2.99 -31.31
CA TYR A 167 5.47 2.25 -30.38
C TYR A 167 4.94 0.82 -30.27
N ASP A 168 5.84 -0.14 -30.35
CA ASP A 168 5.51 -1.56 -30.14
C ASP A 168 6.23 -2.06 -28.88
N PRO A 169 5.54 -2.39 -27.79
CA PRO A 169 6.17 -2.90 -26.56
C PRO A 169 6.88 -4.23 -26.78
N HIS A 170 6.55 -4.99 -27.82
CA HIS A 170 7.20 -6.27 -28.14
C HIS A 170 8.63 -6.12 -28.70
N GLU A 171 9.02 -4.90 -29.10
CA GLU A 171 10.39 -4.60 -29.52
C GLU A 171 11.37 -4.43 -28.36
N TYR A 172 10.85 -4.38 -27.10
CA TYR A 172 11.62 -4.15 -25.88
C TYR A 172 11.52 -5.35 -24.93
N GLY A 173 12.63 -5.65 -24.27
CA GLY A 173 12.68 -6.62 -23.18
C GLY A 173 12.96 -5.93 -21.86
N GLN A 174 12.50 -6.49 -20.76
CA GLN A 174 12.80 -6.01 -19.42
C GLN A 174 13.52 -7.09 -18.63
N GLU A 175 14.58 -6.73 -17.94
CA GLU A 175 15.38 -7.65 -17.14
C GLU A 175 15.78 -7.04 -15.80
N ARG A 176 15.76 -7.87 -14.75
CA ARG A 176 16.31 -7.54 -13.44
C ARG A 176 17.69 -8.15 -13.29
N ALA A 177 18.71 -7.31 -13.20
CA ALA A 177 20.08 -7.70 -12.88
C ALA A 177 20.48 -7.21 -11.48
N TRP A 178 21.60 -7.73 -10.98
CA TRP A 178 22.14 -7.36 -9.69
C TRP A 178 23.65 -7.11 -9.80
N ALA A 179 24.11 -6.01 -9.21
CA ALA A 179 25.53 -5.78 -8.95
C ALA A 179 25.81 -5.97 -7.46
N THR A 180 27.09 -6.19 -7.14
CA THR A 180 27.56 -6.19 -5.75
C THR A 180 28.52 -5.03 -5.58
N ALA A 181 28.22 -4.12 -4.66
CA ALA A 181 29.09 -3.01 -4.29
C ALA A 181 30.31 -3.50 -3.49
N SER A 182 31.32 -2.63 -3.32
CA SER A 182 32.56 -2.98 -2.63
C SER A 182 32.38 -3.36 -1.15
N ASP A 183 31.29 -2.94 -0.52
CA ASP A 183 30.90 -3.27 0.84
C ASP A 183 30.07 -4.56 0.96
N GLY A 184 29.82 -5.25 -0.18
CA GLY A 184 29.00 -6.46 -0.24
C GLY A 184 27.50 -6.19 -0.46
N THR A 185 27.07 -4.93 -0.50
CA THR A 185 25.66 -4.57 -0.72
C THR A 185 25.20 -4.99 -2.12
N ARG A 186 24.10 -5.69 -2.21
CA ARG A 186 23.47 -6.03 -3.49
C ARG A 186 22.65 -4.84 -4.02
N VAL A 187 23.00 -4.38 -5.20
CA VAL A 187 22.38 -3.25 -5.87
C VAL A 187 21.51 -3.76 -7.02
N PRO A 188 20.18 -3.54 -6.98
CA PRO A 188 19.29 -3.94 -8.06
C PRO A 188 19.46 -3.02 -9.27
N ILE A 189 19.49 -3.62 -10.47
CA ILE A 189 19.59 -2.92 -11.75
C ILE A 189 18.38 -3.32 -12.60
N SER A 190 17.66 -2.33 -13.09
CA SER A 190 16.57 -2.52 -14.04
C SER A 190 17.08 -2.20 -15.44
N LEU A 191 16.91 -3.12 -16.36
CA LEU A 191 17.35 -3.01 -17.76
C LEU A 191 16.12 -3.02 -18.69
N VAL A 192 16.22 -2.27 -19.77
CA VAL A 192 15.28 -2.29 -20.89
C VAL A 192 16.06 -2.23 -22.20
#